data_1bdc41694aec29013d6f74581bdef8b2
#
_entry.id   1bdc41694aec29013d6f74581bdef8b2
#
_cell.length_a   1.000
_cell.length_b   1.000
_cell.length_c   1.000
_cell.angle_alpha   90.00
_cell.angle_beta   90.00
_cell.angle_gamma   90.00
#
_symmetry.space_group_name_H-M   'P 1'
#
loop_
_entity.id
_entity.type
_entity.pdbx_description
1 polymer ?
#
loop_
_entity_poly.entity_id
_entity_poly.type
_entity_poly.pdbx_seq_one_letter_code
_entity_poly.pdbx_strand_id
1 'polypeptide(L)'
;MGTDRDRRLQIMSLYPVSPNGRAPRCEHLDGLAPVTPRSDRCPGCQALGATWTMLRVCLNCGWVACSDDSPNQHSRAHYEETDHPVVGALESGSTWRWCYVHGREV
;
A
#
# COMPACT_ATOMS: atom_id res chain seq x y z
N MET A 1 22.29 26.24 18.90
CA MET A 1 21.86 25.30 17.97
C MET A 1 20.82 24.35 18.51
N GLY A 2 19.77 24.17 17.80
CA GLY A 2 18.68 23.36 18.28
C GLY A 2 18.96 21.86 18.13
N THR A 3 19.03 21.17 19.25
CA THR A 3 19.12 19.73 19.21
C THR A 3 17.92 19.09 18.52
N ASP A 4 16.77 19.73 18.60
CA ASP A 4 15.56 19.25 17.92
C ASP A 4 15.76 19.25 16.41
N ARG A 5 16.41 20.28 15.90
CA ARG A 5 16.69 20.36 14.48
C ARG A 5 17.63 19.26 14.03
N ASP A 6 18.67 19.01 14.80
CA ASP A 6 19.61 17.94 14.50
C ASP A 6 18.92 16.59 14.54
N ARG A 7 18.05 16.40 15.51
CA ARG A 7 17.31 15.18 15.66
C ARG A 7 16.38 14.93 14.47
N ARG A 8 15.77 16.00 13.98
CA ARG A 8 14.91 15.89 12.80
C ARG A 8 15.70 15.46 11.58
N LEU A 9 16.89 16.03 11.38
CA LEU A 9 17.72 15.64 10.27
C LEU A 9 18.15 14.19 10.36
N GLN A 10 18.44 13.70 11.56
CA GLN A 10 18.80 12.31 11.76
C GLN A 10 17.65 11.39 11.41
N ILE A 11 16.43 11.74 11.81
CA ILE A 11 15.26 10.94 11.48
C ILE A 11 15.09 10.85 9.96
N MET A 12 15.26 11.97 9.28
CA MET A 12 15.12 11.97 7.82
C MET A 12 16.18 11.10 7.15
N SER A 13 17.37 11.01 7.73
CA SER A 13 18.43 10.19 7.14
C SER A 13 18.21 8.71 7.30
N LEU A 14 17.30 8.29 8.17
CA LEU A 14 16.94 6.88 8.32
C LEU A 14 16.16 6.35 7.12
N TYR A 15 15.58 7.23 6.34
CA TYR A 15 14.75 6.84 5.21
C TYR A 15 15.39 7.39 3.93
N PRO A 16 16.02 6.53 3.13
CA PRO A 16 16.63 6.99 1.89
C PRO A 16 15.64 7.75 1.03
N VAL A 17 16.06 8.88 0.51
CA VAL A 17 15.23 9.69 -0.36
C VAL A 17 15.21 9.06 -1.74
N SER A 18 14.06 9.10 -2.42
CA SER A 18 13.96 8.59 -3.77
C SER A 18 14.87 9.38 -4.70
N PRO A 19 15.27 8.81 -5.85
CA PRO A 19 16.20 9.50 -6.76
C PRO A 19 15.73 10.87 -7.23
N ASN A 20 14.43 11.11 -7.25
CA ASN A 20 13.90 12.42 -7.61
C ASN A 20 13.79 13.37 -6.43
N GLY A 21 14.24 12.99 -5.23
CA GLY A 21 14.30 13.84 -4.07
C GLY A 21 12.97 14.13 -3.40
N ARG A 22 11.92 13.42 -3.73
CA ARG A 22 10.58 13.77 -3.23
C ARG A 22 10.28 13.13 -1.90
N ALA A 23 10.11 11.81 -1.86
CA ALA A 23 9.69 11.09 -0.66
C ALA A 23 10.75 10.10 -0.26
N PRO A 24 10.83 9.73 1.02
CA PRO A 24 11.71 8.65 1.41
C PRO A 24 11.36 7.38 0.63
N ARG A 25 12.39 6.64 0.29
CA ARG A 25 12.22 5.40 -0.44
C ARG A 25 11.48 4.38 0.42
N CYS A 26 10.62 3.59 -0.20
CA CYS A 26 9.93 2.50 0.49
C CYS A 26 10.64 1.18 0.15
N GLU A 27 11.29 0.60 1.13
CA GLU A 27 11.99 -0.67 0.94
C GLU A 27 11.04 -1.84 0.70
N HIS A 28 9.76 -1.68 1.02
CA HIS A 28 8.76 -2.73 0.78
C HIS A 28 8.45 -2.90 -0.71
N LEU A 29 8.89 -1.96 -1.54
CA LEU A 29 8.79 -2.09 -2.99
C LEU A 29 9.89 -2.99 -3.55
N ASP A 30 10.96 -3.20 -2.81
CA ASP A 30 12.10 -3.98 -3.30
C ASP A 30 11.70 -5.45 -3.42
N GLY A 31 12.11 -6.05 -4.51
CA GLY A 31 11.86 -7.47 -4.74
C GLY A 31 10.44 -7.80 -5.16
N LEU A 32 9.58 -6.80 -5.33
CA LEU A 32 8.24 -7.07 -5.86
C LEU A 32 8.34 -7.43 -7.34
N ALA A 33 7.74 -8.57 -7.70
CA ALA A 33 7.58 -8.96 -9.09
C ALA A 33 6.21 -8.50 -9.58
N PRO A 34 6.04 -8.30 -10.89
CA PRO A 34 4.71 -7.97 -11.41
C PRO A 34 3.69 -9.05 -11.02
N VAL A 35 2.49 -8.59 -10.64
CA VAL A 35 1.41 -9.50 -10.27
C VAL A 35 0.25 -9.33 -11.23
N THR A 36 -0.53 -10.41 -11.38
CA THR A 36 -1.79 -10.37 -12.10
C THR A 36 -2.91 -10.37 -11.07
N PRO A 37 -3.84 -9.40 -11.13
CA PRO A 37 -4.98 -9.42 -10.21
C PRO A 37 -5.75 -10.72 -10.33
N ARG A 38 -6.08 -11.30 -9.19
CA ARG A 38 -6.76 -12.61 -9.14
C ARG A 38 -8.25 -12.50 -9.42
N SER A 39 -8.82 -11.30 -9.31
CA SER A 39 -10.22 -11.07 -9.64
C SER A 39 -10.41 -9.61 -9.98
N ASP A 40 -11.61 -9.25 -10.41
CA ASP A 40 -12.02 -7.87 -10.63
C ASP A 40 -13.04 -7.41 -9.58
N ARG A 41 -13.12 -8.10 -8.45
CA ARG A 41 -14.10 -7.88 -7.40
C ARG A 41 -13.44 -8.06 -6.04
N CYS A 42 -14.18 -7.68 -4.99
CA CYS A 42 -13.74 -7.97 -3.63
C CYS A 42 -14.40 -9.27 -3.18
N PRO A 43 -13.67 -10.39 -3.12
CA PRO A 43 -14.27 -11.66 -2.71
C PRO A 43 -14.87 -11.62 -1.30
N GLY A 44 -14.23 -10.88 -0.39
CA GLY A 44 -14.77 -10.75 0.97
C GLY A 44 -16.11 -10.05 0.99
N CYS A 45 -16.26 -8.97 0.24
CA CYS A 45 -17.55 -8.28 0.15
C CYS A 45 -18.59 -9.13 -0.56
N GLN A 46 -18.19 -9.85 -1.59
CA GLN A 46 -19.13 -10.75 -2.27
C GLN A 46 -19.68 -11.80 -1.35
N ALA A 47 -18.82 -12.39 -0.52
CA ALA A 47 -19.25 -13.41 0.43
C ALA A 47 -20.24 -12.87 1.45
N LEU A 48 -20.15 -11.58 1.77
CA LEU A 48 -21.04 -10.93 2.73
C LEU A 48 -22.27 -10.30 2.08
N GLY A 49 -22.33 -10.28 0.75
CA GLY A 49 -23.36 -9.51 0.06
C GLY A 49 -23.21 -8.01 0.24
N ALA A 50 -21.98 -7.55 0.51
CA ALA A 50 -21.70 -6.15 0.78
C ALA A 50 -21.19 -5.45 -0.49
N THR A 51 -21.23 -4.12 -0.44
CA THR A 51 -20.71 -3.30 -1.54
C THR A 51 -19.34 -2.73 -1.15
N TRP A 52 -18.65 -2.19 -2.13
CA TRP A 52 -17.36 -1.56 -1.93
C TRP A 52 -17.26 -0.27 -2.73
N THR A 53 -16.33 0.60 -2.31
CA THR A 53 -16.12 1.89 -2.98
C THR A 53 -15.08 1.75 -4.10
N MET A 54 -13.90 1.24 -3.77
CA MET A 54 -12.82 1.04 -4.74
C MET A 54 -12.11 -0.27 -4.44
N LEU A 55 -11.34 -0.73 -5.42
CA LEU A 55 -10.60 -1.98 -5.28
C LEU A 55 -9.10 -1.71 -5.27
N ARG A 56 -8.39 -2.53 -4.51
CA ARG A 56 -6.93 -2.54 -4.43
C ARG A 56 -6.42 -3.92 -4.79
N VAL A 57 -5.22 -3.97 -5.34
CA VAL A 57 -4.56 -5.25 -5.64
C VAL A 57 -3.30 -5.34 -4.78
N CYS A 58 -3.14 -6.48 -4.11
CA CYS A 58 -1.94 -6.76 -3.33
C CYS A 58 -0.78 -6.96 -4.29
N LEU A 59 0.27 -6.14 -4.16
CA LEU A 59 1.40 -6.21 -5.08
C LEU A 59 2.35 -7.35 -4.75
N ASN A 60 2.13 -8.06 -3.65
CA ASN A 60 2.89 -9.27 -3.35
C ASN A 60 2.27 -10.52 -3.95
N CYS A 61 0.94 -10.63 -4.00
CA CYS A 61 0.30 -11.87 -4.40
C CYS A 61 -0.84 -11.73 -5.40
N GLY A 62 -1.28 -10.52 -5.71
CA GLY A 62 -2.37 -10.30 -6.67
C GLY A 62 -3.78 -10.39 -6.09
N TRP A 63 -3.91 -10.60 -4.78
CA TRP A 63 -5.23 -10.62 -4.15
C TRP A 63 -5.92 -9.29 -4.31
N VAL A 64 -7.20 -9.30 -4.65
CA VAL A 64 -7.99 -8.08 -4.82
C VAL A 64 -8.96 -7.94 -3.67
N ALA A 65 -9.03 -6.73 -3.12
CA ALA A 65 -9.87 -6.46 -1.97
C ALA A 65 -10.31 -4.98 -1.98
N CYS A 66 -11.35 -4.66 -1.21
CA CYS A 66 -11.88 -3.31 -1.18
C CYS A 66 -10.95 -2.36 -0.42
N SER A 67 -10.98 -1.09 -0.82
CA SER A 67 -10.13 -0.06 -0.26
C SER A 67 -10.54 0.29 1.17
N ASP A 68 -9.66 1.06 1.84
CA ASP A 68 -9.93 1.54 3.21
C ASP A 68 -11.11 2.51 3.25
N ASP A 69 -11.52 3.06 2.11
CA ASP A 69 -12.73 3.90 2.03
C ASP A 69 -14.00 3.06 2.01
N SER A 70 -13.88 1.76 1.84
CA SER A 70 -15.02 0.86 1.84
C SER A 70 -15.38 0.47 3.27
N PRO A 71 -16.64 0.14 3.55
CA PRO A 71 -17.05 -0.18 4.93
C PRO A 71 -16.29 -1.34 5.55
N ASN A 72 -15.91 -2.35 4.75
CA ASN A 72 -15.30 -3.56 5.28
C ASN A 72 -13.79 -3.58 5.22
N GLN A 73 -13.16 -2.67 4.49
CA GLN A 73 -11.70 -2.50 4.44
C GLN A 73 -10.95 -3.83 4.30
N HIS A 74 -11.35 -4.66 3.35
CA HIS A 74 -10.76 -5.99 3.18
C HIS A 74 -9.30 -5.94 2.73
N SER A 75 -8.88 -4.86 2.07
CA SER A 75 -7.49 -4.69 1.70
C SER A 75 -6.58 -4.58 2.92
N ARG A 76 -7.01 -3.82 3.93
CA ARG A 76 -6.30 -3.71 5.20
C ARG A 76 -6.28 -5.04 5.93
N ALA A 77 -7.41 -5.75 5.94
CA ALA A 77 -7.48 -7.07 6.57
C ALA A 77 -6.50 -8.04 5.93
N HIS A 78 -6.37 -8.00 4.60
CA HIS A 78 -5.41 -8.85 3.90
C HIS A 78 -3.97 -8.56 4.35
N TYR A 79 -3.62 -7.28 4.49
CA TYR A 79 -2.31 -6.91 5.02
C TYR A 79 -2.11 -7.48 6.42
N GLU A 80 -3.11 -7.33 7.28
CA GLU A 80 -2.99 -7.80 8.66
C GLU A 80 -2.84 -9.31 8.76
N GLU A 81 -3.45 -10.05 7.83
CA GLU A 81 -3.37 -11.51 7.83
C GLU A 81 -2.09 -12.05 7.20
N THR A 82 -1.53 -11.35 6.23
CA THR A 82 -0.46 -11.91 5.39
C THR A 82 0.87 -11.17 5.51
N ASP A 83 0.90 -10.01 6.14
CA ASP A 83 2.06 -9.12 6.17
C ASP A 83 2.50 -8.68 4.77
N HIS A 84 1.58 -8.63 3.81
CA HIS A 84 1.85 -8.09 2.49
C HIS A 84 1.52 -6.58 2.52
N PRO A 85 2.52 -5.70 2.63
CA PRO A 85 2.24 -4.32 2.99
C PRO A 85 1.85 -3.39 1.85
N VAL A 86 2.11 -3.76 0.61
CA VAL A 86 1.94 -2.82 -0.49
C VAL A 86 0.76 -3.21 -1.37
N VAL A 87 -0.09 -2.24 -1.62
CA VAL A 87 -1.22 -2.40 -2.55
C VAL A 87 -1.14 -1.37 -3.65
N GLY A 88 -1.74 -1.68 -4.78
CA GLY A 88 -1.89 -0.76 -5.90
C GLY A 88 -3.35 -0.58 -6.23
N ALA A 89 -3.64 0.36 -7.13
CA ALA A 89 -4.97 0.52 -7.68
C ALA A 89 -5.22 -0.57 -8.71
N LEU A 90 -6.47 -1.03 -8.78
CA LEU A 90 -6.82 -2.05 -9.75
C LEU A 90 -6.94 -1.46 -11.16
N GLU A 91 -7.21 -0.15 -11.27
CA GLU A 91 -7.40 0.48 -12.56
C GLU A 91 -6.16 0.36 -13.43
N SER A 92 -6.37 -0.03 -14.68
CA SER A 92 -5.30 -0.15 -15.66
C SER A 92 -4.60 1.20 -15.85
N GLY A 93 -3.27 1.16 -15.89
CA GLY A 93 -2.46 2.37 -16.11
C GLY A 93 -2.22 3.22 -14.88
N SER A 94 -2.82 2.88 -13.75
CA SER A 94 -2.57 3.63 -12.51
C SER A 94 -1.22 3.22 -11.93
N THR A 95 -0.48 4.21 -11.45
CA THR A 95 0.78 3.98 -10.75
C THR A 95 0.66 4.20 -9.26
N TRP A 96 -0.54 4.45 -8.77
CA TRP A 96 -0.78 4.68 -7.35
C TRP A 96 -0.46 3.42 -6.54
N ARG A 97 0.31 3.59 -5.47
CA ARG A 97 0.65 2.51 -4.54
C ARG A 97 0.62 3.04 -3.12
N TRP A 98 0.23 2.18 -2.21
CA TRP A 98 0.14 2.49 -0.78
C TRP A 98 0.87 1.43 0.02
N CYS A 99 1.66 1.86 0.99
CA CYS A 99 2.33 0.95 1.92
C CYS A 99 1.67 1.06 3.28
N TYR A 100 1.13 -0.04 3.77
CA TYR A 100 0.47 -0.05 5.08
C TYR A 100 1.46 0.12 6.23
N VAL A 101 2.71 -0.34 6.06
CA VAL A 101 3.71 -0.18 7.11
C VAL A 101 4.08 1.29 7.26
N HIS A 102 4.32 1.98 6.17
CA HIS A 102 4.66 3.40 6.20
C HIS A 102 3.43 4.29 6.37
N GLY A 103 2.24 3.78 6.07
CA GLY A 103 1.00 4.55 6.16
C GLY A 103 0.93 5.68 5.16
N ARG A 104 1.48 5.50 3.98
CA ARG A 104 1.49 6.55 2.96
C ARG A 104 1.60 5.98 1.56
N GLU A 105 1.33 6.84 0.60
CA GLU A 105 1.56 6.55 -0.81
C GLU A 105 3.06 6.40 -1.06
N VAL A 106 3.43 5.43 -1.86
CA VAL A 106 4.84 5.14 -2.20
C VAL A 106 5.03 5.00 -3.73
#